data_d922cf85076904abe6cbd2a7d57104c2
#
_entry.id   d922cf85076904abe6cbd2a7d57104c2
#
_cell.length_a   1.000
_cell.length_b   1.000
_cell.length_c   1.000
_cell.angle_alpha   90.00
_cell.angle_beta   90.00
_cell.angle_gamma   90.00
#
_symmetry.space_group_name_H-M   'P 1'
#
loop_
_entity.id
_entity.type
_entity.pdbx_description
1 polymer ?
#
loop_
_entity_poly.entity_id
_entity_poly.type
_entity_poly.pdbx_seq_one_letter_code
_entity_poly.pdbx_strand_id
1 'polypeptide(L)'
;KHNCPCCSGKKVVLSNCLVTLNPELSKQWHPTKNGDLTPYDVTTNSHKKIWWNCIKIDDHIWLSTIANRNYGRECPYCSLTPQSRQELIITFELKKIFDDINPKGFKTMLDGRLRAIDIFIPLLNLAIEFDGSFWHKDKKAIDKIKSEMLMDEGYKVIRIREEPLKKIHENDIVSTHPYNGKEITDNILKRILETNDIFKIPMLVKMYEYLKKD
;
A
#
# COMPACT_ATOMS: atom_id res chain seq x y z
N LYS A 1 -9.64 42.21 -22.76
CA LYS A 1 -9.51 40.89 -23.47
C LYS A 1 -10.56 39.98 -22.87
N HIS A 2 -11.68 39.73 -23.60
CA HIS A 2 -12.68 38.78 -23.16
C HIS A 2 -12.13 37.37 -23.33
N ASN A 3 -11.89 36.65 -22.23
CA ASN A 3 -11.47 35.27 -22.28
C ASN A 3 -12.65 34.42 -22.84
N CYS A 4 -12.48 33.83 -24.01
CA CYS A 4 -13.42 32.89 -24.57
C CYS A 4 -13.71 31.79 -23.54
N PRO A 5 -14.98 31.45 -23.22
CA PRO A 5 -15.33 30.40 -22.25
C PRO A 5 -14.75 29.04 -22.61
N CYS A 6 -14.60 28.74 -23.89
CA CYS A 6 -13.99 27.51 -24.36
C CYS A 6 -12.47 27.52 -24.12
N CYS A 7 -11.77 28.60 -24.44
CA CYS A 7 -10.33 28.72 -24.23
C CYS A 7 -9.97 28.76 -22.72
N SER A 8 -10.86 29.29 -21.89
CA SER A 8 -10.69 29.32 -20.43
C SER A 8 -11.10 28.04 -19.73
N GLY A 9 -11.56 27.01 -20.45
CA GLY A 9 -12.01 25.73 -19.90
C GLY A 9 -13.34 25.76 -19.15
N LYS A 10 -14.06 26.89 -19.18
CA LYS A 10 -15.40 27.02 -18.54
C LYS A 10 -16.49 26.29 -19.32
N LYS A 11 -16.32 26.12 -20.63
CA LYS A 11 -17.21 25.34 -21.51
C LYS A 11 -16.42 24.24 -22.18
N VAL A 12 -16.90 23.02 -22.08
CA VAL A 12 -16.31 21.86 -22.76
C VAL A 12 -16.77 21.87 -24.22
N VAL A 13 -15.83 21.67 -25.11
CA VAL A 13 -16.02 21.48 -26.55
C VAL A 13 -15.03 20.44 -27.04
N LEU A 14 -15.26 19.87 -28.23
CA LEU A 14 -14.43 18.79 -28.76
C LEU A 14 -12.93 19.11 -28.75
N SER A 15 -12.54 20.35 -29.03
CA SER A 15 -11.13 20.78 -29.07
C SER A 15 -10.45 20.91 -27.71
N ASN A 16 -11.19 20.93 -26.59
CA ASN A 16 -10.63 21.08 -25.23
C ASN A 16 -11.06 19.94 -24.29
N CYS A 17 -11.76 18.92 -24.79
CA CYS A 17 -12.15 17.76 -23.97
C CYS A 17 -10.97 16.82 -23.70
N LEU A 18 -11.14 15.95 -22.70
CA LEU A 18 -10.11 15.02 -22.27
C LEU A 18 -9.66 14.07 -23.41
N VAL A 19 -10.62 13.58 -24.21
CA VAL A 19 -10.31 12.68 -25.33
C VAL A 19 -9.35 13.31 -26.34
N THR A 20 -9.56 14.57 -26.66
CA THR A 20 -8.74 15.27 -27.65
C THR A 20 -7.36 15.68 -27.10
N LEU A 21 -7.31 16.15 -25.85
CA LEU A 21 -6.09 16.69 -25.26
C LEU A 21 -5.21 15.62 -24.60
N ASN A 22 -5.81 14.53 -24.12
CA ASN A 22 -5.09 13.42 -23.50
C ASN A 22 -5.78 12.07 -23.78
N PRO A 23 -5.68 11.56 -25.01
CA PRO A 23 -6.35 10.33 -25.44
C PRO A 23 -5.87 9.11 -24.65
N GLU A 24 -4.60 9.05 -24.25
CA GLU A 24 -4.06 7.93 -23.47
C GLU A 24 -4.63 7.90 -22.04
N LEU A 25 -4.87 9.05 -21.46
CA LEU A 25 -5.54 9.12 -20.17
C LEU A 25 -7.03 8.74 -20.30
N SER A 26 -7.68 9.13 -21.38
CA SER A 26 -9.10 8.80 -21.60
C SER A 26 -9.36 7.29 -21.71
N LYS A 27 -8.39 6.49 -22.17
CA LYS A 27 -8.48 5.02 -22.21
C LYS A 27 -8.55 4.37 -20.82
N GLN A 28 -8.14 5.09 -19.79
CA GLN A 28 -8.18 4.63 -18.39
C GLN A 28 -9.49 4.97 -17.68
N TRP A 29 -10.45 5.56 -18.39
CA TRP A 29 -11.78 5.86 -17.87
C TRP A 29 -12.52 4.59 -17.53
N HIS A 30 -13.05 4.48 -16.29
CA HIS A 30 -13.82 3.29 -15.93
C HIS A 30 -15.11 3.21 -16.75
N PRO A 31 -15.42 2.08 -17.42
CA PRO A 31 -16.50 2.02 -18.41
C PRO A 31 -17.90 2.21 -17.83
N THR A 32 -18.14 1.84 -16.56
CA THR A 32 -19.50 1.79 -16.00
C THR A 32 -19.68 2.61 -14.71
N LYS A 33 -18.61 2.91 -13.95
CA LYS A 33 -18.75 3.56 -12.62
C LYS A 33 -18.92 5.08 -12.68
N ASN A 34 -18.83 5.70 -13.85
CA ASN A 34 -18.91 7.15 -14.00
C ASN A 34 -20.30 7.63 -14.46
N GLY A 35 -21.32 6.74 -14.43
CA GLY A 35 -22.67 7.04 -14.92
C GLY A 35 -22.64 7.46 -16.38
N ASP A 36 -23.41 8.50 -16.72
CA ASP A 36 -23.49 9.04 -18.08
C ASP A 36 -22.33 9.96 -18.46
N LEU A 37 -21.41 10.25 -17.50
CA LEU A 37 -20.29 11.13 -17.73
C LEU A 37 -19.22 10.43 -18.56
N THR A 38 -18.83 11.05 -19.66
CA THR A 38 -17.83 10.53 -20.61
C THR A 38 -16.58 11.42 -20.64
N PRO A 39 -15.46 10.94 -21.18
CA PRO A 39 -14.27 11.78 -21.36
C PRO A 39 -14.46 12.94 -22.34
N TYR A 40 -15.53 12.97 -23.13
CA TYR A 40 -15.89 14.09 -23.98
C TYR A 40 -16.53 15.26 -23.22
N ASP A 41 -17.06 15.00 -22.02
CA ASP A 41 -17.83 15.98 -21.22
C ASP A 41 -16.96 16.74 -20.22
N VAL A 42 -15.65 16.53 -20.25
CA VAL A 42 -14.72 17.08 -19.25
C VAL A 42 -13.46 17.63 -19.91
N THR A 43 -12.87 18.67 -19.27
CA THR A 43 -11.55 19.18 -19.64
C THR A 43 -10.47 18.47 -18.84
N THR A 44 -9.20 18.53 -19.32
CA THR A 44 -8.03 17.96 -18.64
C THR A 44 -7.76 18.54 -17.24
N ASN A 45 -8.19 19.78 -16.98
CA ASN A 45 -8.01 20.45 -15.69
C ASN A 45 -9.25 20.37 -14.77
N SER A 46 -10.22 19.50 -15.11
CA SER A 46 -11.42 19.31 -14.29
C SER A 46 -11.10 18.74 -12.92
N HIS A 47 -11.67 19.33 -11.86
CA HIS A 47 -11.59 18.83 -10.49
C HIS A 47 -12.68 17.80 -10.16
N LYS A 48 -13.50 17.38 -11.14
CA LYS A 48 -14.44 16.28 -10.95
C LYS A 48 -13.67 15.01 -10.62
N LYS A 49 -14.12 14.29 -9.58
CA LYS A 49 -13.62 12.96 -9.23
C LYS A 49 -14.36 11.93 -10.08
N ILE A 50 -13.61 11.07 -10.71
CA ILE A 50 -14.11 9.97 -11.51
C ILE A 50 -13.39 8.68 -11.20
N TRP A 51 -13.98 7.56 -11.56
CA TRP A 51 -13.36 6.25 -11.45
C TRP A 51 -12.45 5.97 -12.63
N TRP A 52 -11.27 5.46 -12.32
CA TRP A 52 -10.23 5.10 -13.28
C TRP A 52 -9.92 3.61 -13.21
N ASN A 53 -9.55 3.01 -14.34
CA ASN A 53 -8.95 1.69 -14.44
C ASN A 53 -7.44 1.80 -14.64
N CYS A 54 -6.70 0.86 -14.08
CA CYS A 54 -5.27 0.73 -14.32
C CYS A 54 -5.01 0.00 -15.64
N ILE A 55 -4.10 0.54 -16.46
CA ILE A 55 -3.67 -0.13 -17.70
C ILE A 55 -2.72 -1.31 -17.46
N LYS A 56 -2.19 -1.45 -16.24
CA LYS A 56 -1.21 -2.49 -15.87
C LYS A 56 -1.86 -3.70 -15.20
N ILE A 57 -2.95 -3.48 -14.45
CA ILE A 57 -3.63 -4.50 -13.63
C ILE A 57 -5.12 -4.16 -13.58
N ASP A 58 -5.96 -5.01 -14.12
CA ASP A 58 -7.40 -4.75 -14.32
C ASP A 58 -8.18 -4.54 -13.02
N ASP A 59 -7.78 -5.19 -11.93
CA ASP A 59 -8.44 -5.08 -10.62
C ASP A 59 -8.13 -3.76 -9.88
N HIS A 60 -7.20 -2.96 -10.39
CA HIS A 60 -6.88 -1.67 -9.79
C HIS A 60 -7.84 -0.59 -10.27
N ILE A 61 -8.87 -0.34 -9.47
CA ILE A 61 -9.91 0.67 -9.72
C ILE A 61 -9.86 1.71 -8.60
N TRP A 62 -9.81 3.00 -8.94
CA TRP A 62 -9.75 4.07 -7.92
C TRP A 62 -10.42 5.36 -8.35
N LEU A 63 -10.74 6.20 -7.37
CA LEU A 63 -11.35 7.52 -7.56
C LEU A 63 -10.26 8.61 -7.52
N SER A 64 -10.18 9.43 -8.56
CA SER A 64 -9.25 10.58 -8.61
C SER A 64 -9.82 11.70 -9.46
N THR A 65 -9.35 12.94 -9.22
CA THR A 65 -9.72 14.06 -10.10
C THR A 65 -9.01 13.93 -11.45
N ILE A 66 -9.66 14.44 -12.50
CA ILE A 66 -9.10 14.44 -13.85
C ILE A 66 -7.81 15.26 -13.87
N ALA A 67 -7.80 16.42 -13.23
CA ALA A 67 -6.61 17.27 -13.12
C ALA A 67 -5.41 16.52 -12.52
N ASN A 68 -5.58 15.81 -11.39
CA ASN A 68 -4.50 15.04 -10.77
C ASN A 68 -3.93 13.98 -11.74
N ARG A 69 -4.80 13.30 -12.46
CA ARG A 69 -4.37 12.30 -13.45
C ARG A 69 -3.63 12.94 -14.62
N ASN A 70 -4.13 14.08 -15.11
CA ASN A 70 -3.49 14.81 -16.19
C ASN A 70 -2.13 15.41 -15.81
N TYR A 71 -1.91 15.73 -14.52
CA TYR A 71 -0.61 16.12 -13.96
C TYR A 71 0.34 14.94 -13.68
N GLY A 72 0.04 13.74 -14.19
CA GLY A 72 0.93 12.58 -14.11
C GLY A 72 0.83 11.74 -12.84
N ARG A 73 -0.17 11.97 -11.96
CA ARG A 73 -0.39 11.06 -10.83
C ARG A 73 -0.92 9.74 -11.35
N GLU A 74 -0.13 8.70 -11.23
CA GLU A 74 -0.44 7.34 -11.70
C GLU A 74 -1.41 6.58 -10.77
N CYS A 75 -1.63 5.29 -11.11
CA CYS A 75 -2.38 4.36 -10.28
C CYS A 75 -1.78 4.28 -8.87
N PRO A 76 -2.55 4.57 -7.80
CA PRO A 76 -2.03 4.57 -6.45
C PRO A 76 -1.62 3.18 -5.96
N TYR A 77 -2.20 2.12 -6.51
CA TYR A 77 -1.82 0.74 -6.18
C TYR A 77 -0.48 0.34 -6.82
N CYS A 78 -0.20 0.84 -8.03
CA CYS A 78 1.07 0.59 -8.71
C CYS A 78 2.20 1.52 -8.26
N SER A 79 1.89 2.63 -7.59
CA SER A 79 2.91 3.55 -7.10
C SER A 79 3.76 2.89 -6.02
N LEU A 80 5.07 3.11 -6.07
CA LEU A 80 5.98 2.63 -5.04
C LEU A 80 5.63 3.26 -3.69
N THR A 81 5.66 2.45 -2.65
CA THR A 81 5.64 2.95 -1.27
C THR A 81 7.09 3.22 -0.87
N PRO A 82 7.44 4.43 -0.43
CA PRO A 82 8.76 4.67 0.15
C PRO A 82 8.98 3.70 1.31
N GLN A 83 10.14 3.02 1.33
CA GLN A 83 10.50 2.05 2.36
C GLN A 83 11.72 2.56 3.13
N SER A 84 11.72 2.38 4.43
CA SER A 84 12.88 2.65 5.27
C SER A 84 13.96 1.58 5.04
N ARG A 85 15.19 1.91 5.44
CA ARG A 85 16.29 0.95 5.41
C ARG A 85 15.98 -0.31 6.22
N GLN A 86 15.31 -0.14 7.36
CA GLN A 86 14.92 -1.22 8.25
C GLN A 86 13.91 -2.16 7.59
N GLU A 87 12.88 -1.63 6.98
CA GLU A 87 11.89 -2.41 6.21
C GLU A 87 12.54 -3.21 5.09
N LEU A 88 13.51 -2.60 4.36
CA LEU A 88 14.24 -3.29 3.30
C LEU A 88 15.08 -4.46 3.83
N ILE A 89 15.76 -4.28 4.97
CA ILE A 89 16.57 -5.33 5.59
C ILE A 89 15.68 -6.50 6.02
N ILE A 90 14.56 -6.22 6.71
CA ILE A 90 13.60 -7.26 7.13
C ILE A 90 13.01 -7.98 5.92
N THR A 91 12.61 -7.22 4.89
CA THR A 91 12.09 -7.79 3.65
C THR A 91 13.09 -8.73 2.99
N PHE A 92 14.36 -8.32 2.93
CA PHE A 92 15.44 -9.15 2.37
C PHE A 92 15.63 -10.45 3.15
N GLU A 93 15.62 -10.39 4.47
CA GLU A 93 15.75 -11.58 5.32
C GLU A 93 14.54 -12.52 5.16
N LEU A 94 13.32 -11.98 5.20
CA LEU A 94 12.09 -12.76 5.02
C LEU A 94 11.98 -13.42 3.64
N LYS A 95 12.53 -12.80 2.59
CA LYS A 95 12.56 -13.36 1.23
C LYS A 95 13.40 -14.63 1.09
N LYS A 96 14.29 -14.91 2.01
CA LYS A 96 15.01 -16.19 2.05
C LYS A 96 14.09 -17.38 2.37
N ILE A 97 12.88 -17.08 2.87
CA ILE A 97 11.90 -18.07 3.34
C ILE A 97 10.62 -18.00 2.53
N PHE A 98 10.10 -16.80 2.28
CA PHE A 98 8.83 -16.53 1.61
C PHE A 98 9.09 -15.91 0.24
N ASP A 99 8.77 -16.63 -0.83
CA ASP A 99 9.08 -16.20 -2.21
C ASP A 99 8.11 -15.13 -2.73
N ASP A 100 6.91 -15.00 -2.15
CA ASP A 100 5.80 -14.18 -2.62
C ASP A 100 5.72 -12.76 -2.00
N ILE A 101 6.72 -12.35 -1.21
CA ILE A 101 6.76 -10.99 -0.64
C ILE A 101 6.98 -9.97 -1.74
N ASN A 102 6.03 -9.03 -1.88
CA ASN A 102 6.17 -7.93 -2.81
C ASN A 102 7.18 -6.89 -2.29
N PRO A 103 8.32 -6.69 -2.98
CA PRO A 103 9.35 -5.74 -2.54
C PRO A 103 8.95 -4.27 -2.71
N LYS A 104 7.83 -4.01 -3.39
CA LYS A 104 7.31 -2.66 -3.64
C LYS A 104 6.30 -2.21 -2.58
N GLY A 105 6.13 -3.00 -1.53
CA GLY A 105 5.09 -2.82 -0.53
C GLY A 105 3.73 -3.33 -1.00
N PHE A 106 2.78 -3.31 -0.11
CA PHE A 106 1.40 -3.72 -0.35
C PHE A 106 0.46 -2.59 0.08
N LYS A 107 -0.71 -2.48 -0.57
CA LYS A 107 -1.73 -1.49 -0.22
C LYS A 107 -3.09 -2.15 -0.20
N THR A 108 -3.86 -1.84 0.83
CA THR A 108 -5.23 -2.32 0.99
C THR A 108 -6.18 -1.18 1.32
N MET A 109 -7.47 -1.40 1.11
CA MET A 109 -8.51 -0.44 1.48
C MET A 109 -8.89 -0.66 2.94
N LEU A 110 -8.70 0.35 3.78
CA LEU A 110 -9.18 0.38 5.16
C LEU A 110 -10.01 1.65 5.35
N ASP A 111 -11.22 1.50 5.87
CA ASP A 111 -12.14 2.63 6.11
C ASP A 111 -12.30 3.54 4.88
N GLY A 112 -12.48 2.93 3.70
CA GLY A 112 -12.64 3.64 2.42
C GLY A 112 -11.39 4.40 1.95
N ARG A 113 -10.22 4.18 2.57
CA ARG A 113 -8.94 4.81 2.21
C ARG A 113 -7.89 3.77 1.90
N LEU A 114 -7.10 4.05 0.86
CA LEU A 114 -5.95 3.21 0.52
C LEU A 114 -4.83 3.40 1.56
N ARG A 115 -4.47 2.33 2.26
CA ARG A 115 -3.40 2.29 3.27
C ARG A 115 -2.27 1.40 2.82
N ALA A 116 -1.05 1.86 3.03
CA ALA A 116 0.13 1.04 2.81
C ALA A 116 0.36 0.10 4.01
N ILE A 117 0.82 -1.11 3.71
CA ILE A 117 1.40 -2.07 4.64
C ILE A 117 2.88 -2.16 4.29
N ASP A 118 3.77 -2.03 5.27
CA ASP A 118 5.20 -1.95 5.02
C ASP A 118 5.74 -3.25 4.43
N ILE A 119 5.40 -4.39 5.01
CA ILE A 119 5.74 -5.73 4.51
C ILE A 119 4.50 -6.63 4.60
N PHE A 120 4.15 -7.27 3.50
CA PHE A 120 3.03 -8.20 3.45
C PHE A 120 3.48 -9.56 2.97
N ILE A 121 3.08 -10.62 3.71
CA ILE A 121 3.32 -12.02 3.36
C ILE A 121 1.98 -12.64 2.96
N PRO A 122 1.66 -12.72 1.64
CA PRO A 122 0.36 -13.17 1.14
C PRO A 122 -0.02 -14.57 1.64
N LEU A 123 0.93 -15.50 1.61
CA LEU A 123 0.71 -16.89 2.04
C LEU A 123 0.17 -17.02 3.46
N LEU A 124 0.51 -16.07 4.35
CA LEU A 124 0.11 -16.09 5.76
C LEU A 124 -1.02 -15.08 6.06
N ASN A 125 -1.42 -14.30 5.07
CA ASN A 125 -2.24 -13.09 5.25
C ASN A 125 -1.69 -12.18 6.36
N LEU A 126 -0.35 -12.05 6.43
CA LEU A 126 0.36 -11.36 7.50
C LEU A 126 0.84 -9.98 7.05
N ALA A 127 0.37 -8.97 7.75
CA ALA A 127 0.83 -7.59 7.66
C ALA A 127 1.89 -7.34 8.73
N ILE A 128 3.05 -6.83 8.32
CA ILE A 128 4.13 -6.43 9.23
C ILE A 128 4.33 -4.93 9.05
N GLU A 129 4.29 -4.18 10.16
CA GLU A 129 4.46 -2.74 10.23
C GLU A 129 5.73 -2.41 11.00
N PHE A 130 6.53 -1.46 10.51
CA PHE A 130 7.74 -0.98 11.20
C PHE A 130 7.52 0.43 11.76
N ASP A 131 7.56 0.56 13.07
CA ASP A 131 7.36 1.82 13.79
C ASP A 131 8.70 2.37 14.27
N GLY A 132 9.31 3.25 13.48
CA GLY A 132 10.50 3.98 13.90
C GLY A 132 10.18 4.95 15.05
N SER A 133 11.01 4.98 16.08
CA SER A 133 10.76 5.70 17.33
C SER A 133 10.54 7.19 17.14
N PHE A 134 11.31 7.82 16.23
CA PHE A 134 11.17 9.24 15.91
C PHE A 134 9.81 9.61 15.33
N TRP A 135 9.27 8.78 14.42
CA TRP A 135 8.02 9.07 13.71
C TRP A 135 6.77 8.62 14.45
N HIS A 136 6.89 7.65 15.37
CA HIS A 136 5.76 7.00 16.05
C HIS A 136 5.63 7.32 17.53
N LYS A 137 6.51 8.17 18.10
CA LYS A 137 6.50 8.54 19.53
C LYS A 137 5.13 9.00 20.06
N ASP A 138 4.38 9.76 19.25
CA ASP A 138 3.08 10.33 19.63
C ASP A 138 1.90 9.68 18.87
N LYS A 139 2.14 8.55 18.15
CA LYS A 139 1.14 7.92 17.27
C LYS A 139 0.53 6.63 17.80
N LYS A 140 0.77 6.28 19.07
CA LYS A 140 0.32 5.00 19.65
C LYS A 140 -1.15 4.68 19.37
N ALA A 141 -2.06 5.66 19.54
CA ALA A 141 -3.49 5.47 19.31
C ALA A 141 -3.79 5.23 17.81
N ILE A 142 -3.16 5.98 16.91
CA ILE A 142 -3.34 5.86 15.46
C ILE A 142 -2.81 4.51 14.98
N ASP A 143 -1.63 4.11 15.47
CA ASP A 143 -0.99 2.83 15.15
C ASP A 143 -1.88 1.66 15.61
N LYS A 144 -2.48 1.78 16.81
CA LYS A 144 -3.40 0.79 17.37
C LYS A 144 -4.66 0.66 16.49
N ILE A 145 -5.30 1.78 16.15
CA ILE A 145 -6.48 1.80 15.28
C ILE A 145 -6.15 1.16 13.92
N LYS A 146 -5.00 1.49 13.30
CA LYS A 146 -4.60 0.86 12.04
C LYS A 146 -4.48 -0.66 12.17
N SER A 147 -3.90 -1.14 13.28
CA SER A 147 -3.78 -2.60 13.51
C SER A 147 -5.15 -3.25 13.68
N GLU A 148 -6.05 -2.64 14.46
CA GLU A 148 -7.41 -3.14 14.66
C GLU A 148 -8.17 -3.21 13.33
N MET A 149 -8.12 -2.16 12.51
CA MET A 149 -8.73 -2.15 11.17
C MET A 149 -8.18 -3.26 10.26
N LEU A 150 -6.87 -3.52 10.31
CA LEU A 150 -6.27 -4.62 9.55
C LEU A 150 -6.78 -5.97 10.06
N MET A 151 -6.89 -6.18 11.38
CA MET A 151 -7.39 -7.41 11.97
C MET A 151 -8.88 -7.63 11.64
N ASP A 152 -9.68 -6.59 11.63
CA ASP A 152 -11.10 -6.64 11.25
C ASP A 152 -11.30 -7.06 9.79
N GLU A 153 -10.36 -6.67 8.89
CA GLU A 153 -10.31 -7.12 7.50
C GLU A 153 -9.68 -8.52 7.33
N GLY A 154 -9.36 -9.21 8.44
CA GLY A 154 -8.85 -10.58 8.47
C GLY A 154 -7.35 -10.72 8.32
N TYR A 155 -6.58 -9.64 8.33
CA TYR A 155 -5.12 -9.73 8.34
C TYR A 155 -4.60 -10.13 9.72
N LYS A 156 -3.56 -10.96 9.75
CA LYS A 156 -2.70 -11.09 10.93
C LYS A 156 -1.77 -9.88 10.97
N VAL A 157 -1.47 -9.36 12.16
CA VAL A 157 -0.65 -8.14 12.30
C VAL A 157 0.48 -8.37 13.29
N ILE A 158 1.69 -8.01 12.90
CA ILE A 158 2.87 -7.89 13.76
C ILE A 158 3.44 -6.50 13.58
N ARG A 159 3.62 -5.74 14.67
CA ARG A 159 4.36 -4.49 14.64
C ARG A 159 5.75 -4.68 15.21
N ILE A 160 6.72 -4.08 14.53
CA ILE A 160 8.10 -3.99 14.99
C ILE A 160 8.28 -2.57 15.49
N ARG A 161 8.41 -2.41 16.79
CA ARG A 161 8.44 -1.10 17.45
C ARG A 161 9.86 -0.83 17.96
N GLU A 162 10.49 0.18 17.36
CA GLU A 162 11.83 0.62 17.75
C GLU A 162 11.83 1.24 19.14
N GLU A 163 12.75 0.86 20.02
CA GLU A 163 12.90 1.49 21.35
C GLU A 163 13.02 3.02 21.24
N PRO A 164 12.39 3.79 22.15
CA PRO A 164 11.72 3.39 23.40
C PRO A 164 10.20 3.10 23.25
N LEU A 165 9.70 2.84 22.04
CA LEU A 165 8.29 2.54 21.83
C LEU A 165 7.92 1.21 22.49
N LYS A 166 6.79 1.23 23.24
CA LYS A 166 6.26 0.03 23.89
C LYS A 166 5.30 -0.71 22.96
N LYS A 167 5.14 -2.01 23.16
CA LYS A 167 4.12 -2.81 22.49
C LYS A 167 2.73 -2.19 22.59
N ILE A 168 1.92 -2.40 21.55
CA ILE A 168 0.49 -2.04 21.48
C ILE A 168 -0.34 -3.31 21.61
N HIS A 169 0.15 -4.42 21.01
CA HIS A 169 -0.46 -5.76 21.08
C HIS A 169 0.59 -6.78 21.55
N GLU A 170 0.13 -7.95 22.01
CA GLU A 170 0.97 -9.03 22.51
C GLU A 170 1.96 -9.56 21.47
N ASN A 171 1.52 -9.61 20.20
CA ASN A 171 2.32 -10.08 19.07
C ASN A 171 3.41 -9.10 18.62
N ASP A 172 3.41 -7.87 19.13
CA ASP A 172 4.39 -6.87 18.74
C ASP A 172 5.80 -7.28 19.22
N ILE A 173 6.79 -6.88 18.42
CA ILE A 173 8.21 -7.07 18.68
C ILE A 173 8.82 -5.71 19.00
N VAL A 174 9.58 -5.60 20.09
CA VAL A 174 10.39 -4.41 20.36
C VAL A 174 11.79 -4.65 19.81
N SER A 175 12.26 -3.76 18.94
CA SER A 175 13.62 -3.81 18.41
C SER A 175 14.53 -2.86 19.18
N THR A 176 15.70 -3.36 19.54
CA THR A 176 16.74 -2.61 20.28
C THR A 176 17.77 -2.00 19.34
N HIS A 177 18.61 -1.10 19.86
CA HIS A 177 19.79 -0.61 19.17
C HIS A 177 21.06 -1.35 19.66
N PRO A 178 22.04 -1.62 18.77
CA PRO A 178 22.01 -1.41 17.32
C PRO A 178 21.02 -2.32 16.60
N TYR A 179 20.43 -1.83 15.53
CA TYR A 179 19.43 -2.55 14.74
C TYR A 179 20.00 -3.85 14.15
N ASN A 180 19.40 -4.99 14.49
CA ASN A 180 19.78 -6.30 13.97
C ASN A 180 18.60 -6.93 13.20
N GLY A 181 18.68 -6.91 11.85
CA GLY A 181 17.62 -7.45 10.97
C GLY A 181 17.43 -8.96 11.11
N LYS A 182 18.50 -9.72 11.36
CA LYS A 182 18.41 -11.17 11.59
C LYS A 182 17.63 -11.48 12.86
N GLU A 183 17.99 -10.86 13.98
CA GLU A 183 17.30 -11.04 15.26
C GLU A 183 15.83 -10.69 15.20
N ILE A 184 15.48 -9.60 14.52
CA ILE A 184 14.08 -9.19 14.32
C ILE A 184 13.34 -10.24 13.49
N THR A 185 13.96 -10.72 12.41
CA THR A 185 13.38 -11.77 11.58
C THR A 185 13.19 -13.06 12.35
N ASP A 186 14.14 -13.46 13.18
CA ASP A 186 14.00 -14.62 14.08
C ASP A 186 12.79 -14.48 15.01
N ASN A 187 12.60 -13.30 15.57
CA ASN A 187 11.45 -13.02 16.44
C ASN A 187 10.12 -13.05 15.65
N ILE A 188 10.09 -12.55 14.41
CA ILE A 188 8.92 -12.67 13.54
C ILE A 188 8.60 -14.16 13.28
N LEU A 189 9.60 -14.96 12.91
CA LEU A 189 9.42 -16.38 12.62
C LEU A 189 8.92 -17.15 13.84
N LYS A 190 9.46 -16.87 15.03
CA LYS A 190 8.99 -17.46 16.29
C LYS A 190 7.51 -17.14 16.52
N ARG A 191 7.10 -15.87 16.31
CA ARG A 191 5.68 -15.48 16.43
C ARG A 191 4.79 -16.20 15.41
N ILE A 192 5.25 -16.34 14.16
CA ILE A 192 4.52 -17.09 13.13
C ILE A 192 4.35 -18.56 13.56
N LEU A 193 5.39 -19.19 14.09
CA LEU A 193 5.34 -20.59 14.55
C LEU A 193 4.43 -20.79 15.77
N GLU A 194 4.26 -19.78 16.62
CA GLU A 194 3.36 -19.82 17.78
C GLU A 194 1.87 -19.76 17.39
N THR A 195 1.52 -19.33 16.17
CA THR A 195 0.12 -19.15 15.74
C THR A 195 -0.63 -20.44 15.41
N ASN A 196 -0.02 -21.60 15.56
CA ASN A 196 -0.60 -22.93 15.24
C ASN A 196 -1.17 -23.05 13.81
N ASP A 197 -0.69 -22.25 12.88
CA ASP A 197 -1.09 -22.35 11.47
C ASP A 197 -0.60 -23.67 10.87
N ILE A 198 -1.42 -24.27 10.01
CA ILE A 198 -1.03 -25.46 9.25
C ILE A 198 -0.08 -25.03 8.13
N PHE A 199 1.22 -25.18 8.36
CA PHE A 199 2.22 -24.90 7.34
C PHE A 199 2.52 -26.17 6.51
N LYS A 200 2.82 -25.95 5.21
CA LYS A 200 3.38 -27.00 4.39
C LYS A 200 4.76 -27.38 4.94
N ILE A 201 5.06 -28.68 5.04
CA ILE A 201 6.33 -29.20 5.56
C ILE A 201 7.57 -28.49 4.99
N PRO A 202 7.69 -28.24 3.66
CA PRO A 202 8.84 -27.54 3.11
C PRO A 202 9.06 -26.13 3.67
N MET A 203 7.98 -25.42 4.02
CA MET A 203 8.07 -24.10 4.62
C MET A 203 8.58 -24.14 6.05
N LEU A 204 8.06 -25.07 6.86
CA LEU A 204 8.56 -25.30 8.22
C LEU A 204 10.06 -25.61 8.20
N VAL A 205 10.52 -26.45 7.28
CA VAL A 205 11.93 -26.76 7.11
C VAL A 205 12.74 -25.48 6.83
N LYS A 206 12.32 -24.67 5.85
CA LYS A 206 12.98 -23.38 5.55
C LYS A 206 13.07 -22.44 6.77
N MET A 207 11.98 -22.34 7.55
CA MET A 207 11.93 -21.50 8.75
C MET A 207 12.89 -22.01 9.83
N TYR A 208 12.89 -23.31 10.12
CA TYR A 208 13.79 -23.91 11.11
C TYR A 208 15.26 -23.87 10.67
N GLU A 209 15.55 -24.07 9.38
CA GLU A 209 16.89 -23.94 8.85
C GLU A 209 17.40 -22.49 8.95
N TYR A 210 16.54 -21.51 8.71
CA TYR A 210 16.88 -20.11 8.88
C TYR A 210 17.18 -19.76 10.34
N LEU A 211 16.35 -20.24 11.28
CA LEU A 211 16.51 -20.01 12.71
C LEU A 211 17.78 -20.63 13.32
N LYS A 212 18.35 -21.65 12.66
CA LYS A 212 19.61 -22.31 13.09
C LYS A 212 20.86 -21.60 12.59
N LYS A 213 20.75 -20.63 11.68
CA LYS A 213 21.89 -19.87 11.17
C LYS A 213 22.18 -18.71 12.11
N ASP A 214 23.41 -18.63 12.57
CA ASP A 214 23.94 -17.51 13.37
C ASP A 214 24.09 -16.21 12.56
#